data_caff25e6f7c53db2062fa18517df2c02
#
_entry.id   caff25e6f7c53db2062fa18517df2c02
#
_cell.length_a   1.000
_cell.length_b   1.000
_cell.length_c   1.000
_cell.angle_alpha   90.00
_cell.angle_beta   90.00
_cell.angle_gamma   90.00
#
_symmetry.space_group_name_H-M   'P 1'
#
loop_
_entity.id
_entity.type
_entity.pdbx_description
1 polymer ?
#
loop_
_entity_poly.entity_id
_entity_poly.type
_entity_poly.pdbx_seq_one_letter_code
_entity_poly.pdbx_strand_id
1 'polypeptide(L)'
;MSGRKGPGTPTGADWLWGKRQRAPRGRRPVLHLDRIVAEAIAIADEEGLAALSMQRLAARLGSGTMSLYRHVSTKDDLVSLMLDTAIGPPPEEPAEPGHWRVAIERWARDTRDIFLRHPWALALVTTPRLMGPNETARLESAMAAMSGAGLPPHDVLNSVLLVNGYVRGAVQSSVDHQESAFGHELIRRAQDRFPHLHAVLSQGEPAEGFEFGLQRVLDGIELYLGRA
;
A
#
# COMPACT_ATOMS: atom_id res chain seq x y z
N MET A 1 -8.81 -14.98 -45.69
CA MET A 1 -8.22 -13.62 -45.49
C MET A 1 -8.22 -13.36 -43.97
N SER A 2 -7.08 -13.61 -43.33
CA SER A 2 -6.92 -13.43 -41.88
C SER A 2 -6.45 -12.00 -41.65
N GLY A 3 -7.36 -11.16 -41.11
CA GLY A 3 -7.05 -9.78 -40.73
C GLY A 3 -6.13 -9.75 -39.49
N ARG A 4 -4.88 -9.35 -39.68
CA ARG A 4 -4.00 -8.94 -38.61
C ARG A 4 -4.64 -7.71 -37.94
N LYS A 5 -5.16 -7.88 -36.68
CA LYS A 5 -5.43 -6.74 -35.79
C LYS A 5 -4.09 -6.04 -35.54
N GLY A 6 -3.99 -4.76 -35.92
CA GLY A 6 -2.87 -3.90 -35.56
C GLY A 6 -2.72 -3.82 -34.03
N PRO A 7 -1.54 -3.42 -33.51
CA PRO A 7 -1.35 -3.26 -32.07
C PRO A 7 -2.36 -2.24 -31.53
N GLY A 8 -3.32 -2.71 -30.73
CA GLY A 8 -4.28 -1.84 -30.05
C GLY A 8 -3.56 -0.87 -29.11
N THR A 9 -4.14 0.29 -28.85
CA THR A 9 -3.63 1.22 -27.83
C THR A 9 -3.48 0.44 -26.50
N PRO A 10 -2.31 0.52 -25.82
CA PRO A 10 -2.10 -0.17 -24.55
C PRO A 10 -3.20 0.16 -23.56
N THR A 11 -3.75 -0.85 -22.89
CA THR A 11 -4.72 -0.68 -21.81
C THR A 11 -4.00 -0.35 -20.51
N GLY A 12 -4.71 0.13 -19.48
CA GLY A 12 -4.14 0.34 -18.14
C GLY A 12 -3.40 -0.88 -17.59
N ALA A 13 -3.91 -2.09 -17.88
CA ALA A 13 -3.24 -3.35 -17.53
C ALA A 13 -1.88 -3.52 -18.24
N ASP A 14 -1.79 -3.14 -19.51
CA ASP A 14 -0.55 -3.24 -20.29
C ASP A 14 0.54 -2.29 -19.76
N TRP A 15 0.15 -1.12 -19.26
CA TRP A 15 1.05 -0.17 -18.62
C TRP A 15 1.54 -0.67 -17.27
N LEU A 16 0.65 -1.26 -16.47
CA LEU A 16 0.95 -1.72 -15.13
C LEU A 16 1.81 -2.99 -15.14
N TRP A 17 1.49 -3.95 -16.02
CA TRP A 17 2.14 -5.26 -16.11
C TRP A 17 3.17 -5.37 -17.24
N GLY A 18 3.31 -4.34 -18.09
CA GLY A 18 4.26 -4.31 -19.20
C GLY A 18 5.71 -4.34 -18.70
N LYS A 19 6.60 -4.94 -19.50
CA LYS A 19 8.05 -4.90 -19.21
C LYS A 19 8.53 -3.46 -19.23
N ARG A 20 8.86 -2.90 -18.05
CA ARG A 20 9.51 -1.60 -17.97
C ARG A 20 10.86 -1.67 -18.70
N GLN A 21 11.01 -0.90 -19.77
CA GLN A 21 12.30 -0.75 -20.43
C GLN A 21 13.22 0.04 -19.49
N ARG A 22 14.28 -0.62 -18.99
CA ARG A 22 15.31 0.08 -18.22
C ARG A 22 15.93 1.18 -19.08
N ALA A 23 16.03 2.39 -18.53
CA ALA A 23 16.68 3.52 -19.17
C ALA A 23 18.11 3.16 -19.64
N PRO A 24 18.50 3.47 -20.89
CA PRO A 24 19.88 3.30 -21.33
C PRO A 24 20.80 4.21 -20.49
N ARG A 25 21.92 3.66 -20.00
CA ARG A 25 22.96 4.42 -19.29
C ARG A 25 23.65 5.40 -20.27
N GLY A 26 23.52 6.69 -19.98
CA GLY A 26 24.33 7.74 -20.62
C GLY A 26 23.60 8.51 -21.71
N ARG A 27 22.92 9.59 -21.32
CA ARG A 27 22.66 10.85 -22.04
C ARG A 27 21.72 11.70 -21.18
N ARG A 28 21.69 13.07 -21.42
CA ARG A 28 20.85 14.08 -20.77
C ARG A 28 19.53 13.55 -20.19
N PRO A 29 18.97 14.11 -19.13
CA PRO A 29 17.77 13.59 -18.47
C PRO A 29 16.58 13.60 -19.44
N VAL A 30 16.49 12.55 -20.24
CA VAL A 30 15.32 12.26 -21.08
C VAL A 30 14.19 11.92 -20.12
N LEU A 31 13.00 12.43 -20.38
CA LEU A 31 11.80 12.08 -19.63
C LEU A 31 11.55 10.57 -19.76
N HIS A 32 11.68 9.84 -18.67
CA HIS A 32 11.42 8.39 -18.59
C HIS A 32 10.25 8.13 -17.64
N LEU A 33 9.53 7.04 -17.87
CA LEU A 33 8.37 6.66 -17.06
C LEU A 33 8.69 6.63 -15.57
N ASP A 34 9.82 6.03 -15.18
CA ASP A 34 10.23 5.94 -13.76
C ASP A 34 10.41 7.32 -13.11
N ARG A 35 10.94 8.31 -13.85
CA ARG A 35 11.07 9.68 -13.36
C ARG A 35 9.71 10.38 -13.24
N ILE A 36 8.80 10.13 -14.18
CA ILE A 36 7.43 10.66 -14.15
C ILE A 36 6.72 10.12 -12.91
N VAL A 37 6.80 8.81 -12.67
CA VAL A 37 6.17 8.14 -11.53
C VAL A 37 6.77 8.62 -10.20
N ALA A 38 8.10 8.70 -10.11
CA ALA A 38 8.77 9.18 -8.90
C ALA A 38 8.38 10.61 -8.53
N GLU A 39 8.32 11.53 -9.53
CA GLU A 39 7.91 12.91 -9.31
C GLU A 39 6.42 13.02 -8.93
N ALA A 40 5.58 12.17 -9.53
CA ALA A 40 4.16 12.11 -9.19
C ALA A 40 3.93 11.60 -7.74
N ILE A 41 4.72 10.62 -7.30
CA ILE A 41 4.75 10.15 -5.90
C ILE A 41 5.17 11.29 -4.98
N ALA A 42 6.25 12.02 -5.30
CA ALA A 42 6.72 13.14 -4.50
C ALA A 42 5.63 14.23 -4.32
N ILE A 43 4.90 14.58 -5.38
CA ILE A 43 3.76 15.51 -5.28
C ILE A 43 2.69 14.97 -4.32
N ALA A 44 2.36 13.68 -4.43
CA ALA A 44 1.32 13.08 -3.59
C ALA A 44 1.75 12.96 -2.12
N ASP A 45 3.03 12.70 -1.84
CA ASP A 45 3.60 12.65 -0.48
C ASP A 45 3.65 14.02 0.17
N GLU A 46 4.01 15.07 -0.59
CA GLU A 46 4.15 16.44 -0.11
C GLU A 46 2.79 17.14 0.12
N GLU A 47 1.81 16.89 -0.75
CA GLU A 47 0.61 17.74 -0.86
C GLU A 47 -0.69 16.93 -0.97
N GLY A 48 -0.61 15.62 -0.93
CA GLY A 48 -1.74 14.71 -1.11
C GLY A 48 -2.07 14.43 -2.58
N LEU A 49 -2.76 13.31 -2.80
CA LEU A 49 -3.12 12.85 -4.16
C LEU A 49 -4.01 13.84 -4.93
N ALA A 50 -4.81 14.64 -4.23
CA ALA A 50 -5.69 15.66 -4.85
C ALA A 50 -4.90 16.76 -5.57
N ALA A 51 -3.69 17.08 -5.10
CA ALA A 51 -2.81 18.06 -5.72
C ALA A 51 -2.19 17.59 -7.05
N LEU A 52 -2.21 16.29 -7.32
CA LEU A 52 -1.64 15.73 -8.54
C LEU A 52 -2.50 16.08 -9.76
N SER A 53 -1.91 16.79 -10.72
CA SER A 53 -2.45 17.00 -12.06
C SER A 53 -1.38 16.85 -13.12
N MET A 54 -1.76 16.52 -14.36
CA MET A 54 -0.79 16.38 -15.46
C MET A 54 -0.07 17.69 -15.75
N GLN A 55 -0.73 18.85 -15.57
CA GLN A 55 -0.11 20.16 -15.72
C GLN A 55 0.94 20.42 -14.65
N ARG A 56 0.61 20.14 -13.37
CA ARG A 56 1.54 20.33 -12.26
C ARG A 56 2.76 19.43 -12.39
N LEU A 57 2.54 18.13 -12.71
CA LEU A 57 3.61 17.17 -12.93
C LEU A 57 4.51 17.59 -14.09
N ALA A 58 3.94 18.06 -15.22
CA ALA A 58 4.69 18.57 -16.35
C ALA A 58 5.55 19.77 -15.97
N ALA A 59 5.01 20.71 -15.18
CA ALA A 59 5.73 21.89 -14.69
C ALA A 59 6.93 21.48 -13.79
N ARG A 60 6.73 20.55 -12.85
CA ARG A 60 7.82 20.06 -11.98
C ARG A 60 8.93 19.34 -12.76
N LEU A 61 8.55 18.64 -13.83
CA LEU A 61 9.51 17.93 -14.71
C LEU A 61 10.17 18.83 -15.77
N GLY A 62 9.77 20.09 -15.87
CA GLY A 62 10.26 21.01 -16.90
C GLY A 62 9.88 20.57 -18.31
N SER A 63 8.69 19.96 -18.49
CA SER A 63 8.21 19.40 -19.77
C SER A 63 6.81 19.88 -20.11
N GLY A 64 6.35 19.61 -21.35
CA GLY A 64 4.95 19.82 -21.72
C GLY A 64 4.09 18.61 -21.37
N THR A 65 2.79 18.82 -21.07
CA THR A 65 1.83 17.74 -20.74
C THR A 65 1.73 16.67 -21.83
N MET A 66 1.82 17.08 -23.12
CA MET A 66 1.81 16.14 -24.24
C MET A 66 3.00 15.18 -24.23
N SER A 67 4.12 15.56 -23.59
CA SER A 67 5.25 14.66 -23.40
C SER A 67 4.95 13.58 -22.39
N LEU A 68 4.21 13.90 -21.34
CA LEU A 68 3.76 12.91 -20.32
C LEU A 68 2.81 11.88 -20.93
N TYR A 69 1.84 12.34 -21.73
CA TYR A 69 0.86 11.46 -22.37
C TYR A 69 1.46 10.47 -23.40
N ARG A 70 2.71 10.67 -23.82
CA ARG A 70 3.45 9.67 -24.60
C ARG A 70 3.95 8.50 -23.74
N HIS A 71 4.06 8.68 -22.43
CA HIS A 71 4.55 7.69 -21.48
C HIS A 71 3.44 7.05 -20.64
N VAL A 72 2.30 7.74 -20.46
CA VAL A 72 1.16 7.29 -19.66
C VAL A 72 -0.11 7.77 -20.34
N SER A 73 -1.05 6.87 -20.64
CA SER A 73 -2.24 7.23 -21.44
C SER A 73 -3.22 8.10 -20.66
N THR A 74 -3.39 7.84 -19.36
CA THR A 74 -4.34 8.55 -18.50
C THR A 74 -3.72 8.88 -17.13
N LYS A 75 -4.37 9.79 -16.38
CA LYS A 75 -4.00 10.04 -14.98
C LYS A 75 -4.22 8.78 -14.13
N ASP A 76 -5.24 7.99 -14.39
CA ASP A 76 -5.56 6.78 -13.62
C ASP A 76 -4.49 5.68 -13.84
N ASP A 77 -3.95 5.56 -15.07
CA ASP A 77 -2.81 4.70 -15.34
C ASP A 77 -1.57 5.15 -14.55
N LEU A 78 -1.32 6.46 -14.48
CA LEU A 78 -0.25 7.02 -13.67
C LEU A 78 -0.44 6.72 -12.19
N VAL A 79 -1.64 6.91 -11.64
CA VAL A 79 -1.95 6.63 -10.24
C VAL A 79 -1.76 5.13 -9.93
N SER A 80 -2.13 4.25 -10.84
CA SER A 80 -1.90 2.81 -10.68
C SER A 80 -0.41 2.45 -10.64
N LEU A 81 0.41 3.09 -11.50
CA LEU A 81 1.86 2.92 -11.51
C LEU A 81 2.52 3.52 -10.26
N MET A 82 2.04 4.67 -9.78
CA MET A 82 2.50 5.28 -8.53
C MET A 82 2.27 4.33 -7.36
N LEU A 83 1.06 3.79 -7.24
CA LEU A 83 0.69 2.89 -6.16
C LEU A 83 1.57 1.63 -6.16
N ASP A 84 1.70 0.95 -7.29
CA ASP A 84 2.55 -0.24 -7.41
C ASP A 84 4.03 0.06 -7.12
N THR A 85 4.50 1.24 -7.54
CA THR A 85 5.87 1.67 -7.27
C THR A 85 6.10 2.03 -5.80
N ALA A 86 5.14 2.70 -5.15
CA ALA A 86 5.20 3.06 -3.74
C ALA A 86 5.15 1.82 -2.82
N ILE A 87 4.30 0.84 -3.17
CA ILE A 87 4.25 -0.45 -2.49
C ILE A 87 5.60 -1.18 -2.63
N GLY A 88 6.22 -1.13 -3.80
CA GLY A 88 7.52 -1.72 -4.06
C GLY A 88 7.54 -3.26 -4.03
N PRO A 89 8.68 -3.87 -4.36
CA PRO A 89 8.84 -5.32 -4.35
C PRO A 89 8.77 -5.88 -2.91
N PRO A 90 8.52 -7.19 -2.76
CA PRO A 90 8.63 -7.84 -1.45
C PRO A 90 10.08 -7.76 -0.93
N PRO A 91 10.29 -7.91 0.40
CA PRO A 91 11.62 -8.03 0.98
C PRO A 91 12.44 -9.14 0.29
N GLU A 92 13.74 -8.89 0.08
CA GLU A 92 14.63 -9.84 -0.62
C GLU A 92 14.91 -11.12 0.19
N GLU A 93 14.81 -11.05 1.53
CA GLU A 93 15.02 -12.19 2.40
C GLU A 93 13.80 -13.10 2.41
N PRO A 94 13.90 -14.33 1.89
CA PRO A 94 12.81 -15.29 1.99
C PRO A 94 12.54 -15.65 3.46
N ALA A 95 11.30 -15.99 3.76
CA ALA A 95 10.94 -16.51 5.07
C ALA A 95 11.64 -17.87 5.28
N GLU A 96 12.27 -18.06 6.44
CA GLU A 96 12.77 -19.37 6.81
C GLU A 96 11.61 -20.36 6.97
N PRO A 97 11.72 -21.58 6.42
CA PRO A 97 10.67 -22.58 6.55
C PRO A 97 10.29 -22.82 8.02
N GLY A 98 8.99 -22.83 8.30
CA GLY A 98 8.47 -23.04 9.67
C GLY A 98 8.41 -21.79 10.56
N HIS A 99 8.96 -20.66 10.14
CA HIS A 99 8.93 -19.40 10.93
C HIS A 99 7.90 -18.41 10.39
N TRP A 100 6.72 -18.90 10.01
CA TRP A 100 5.65 -18.10 9.40
C TRP A 100 5.30 -16.86 10.22
N ARG A 101 5.25 -16.96 11.56
CA ARG A 101 4.86 -15.87 12.46
C ARG A 101 5.82 -14.69 12.33
N VAL A 102 7.13 -14.93 12.40
CA VAL A 102 8.16 -13.89 12.28
C VAL A 102 8.12 -13.24 10.89
N ALA A 103 7.91 -14.05 9.84
CA ALA A 103 7.82 -13.56 8.47
C ALA A 103 6.59 -12.66 8.25
N ILE A 104 5.43 -13.05 8.78
CA ILE A 104 4.18 -12.27 8.68
C ILE A 104 4.26 -11.01 9.56
N GLU A 105 4.87 -11.06 10.73
CA GLU A 105 5.15 -9.87 11.53
C GLU A 105 5.98 -8.83 10.77
N ARG A 106 7.07 -9.28 10.15
CA ARG A 106 7.94 -8.42 9.32
C ARG A 106 7.15 -7.83 8.15
N TRP A 107 6.41 -8.67 7.44
CA TRP A 107 5.57 -8.25 6.32
C TRP A 107 4.51 -7.21 6.74
N ALA A 108 3.89 -7.39 7.90
CA ALA A 108 2.89 -6.46 8.44
C ALA A 108 3.49 -5.11 8.80
N ARG A 109 4.67 -5.09 9.48
CA ARG A 109 5.39 -3.86 9.83
C ARG A 109 5.85 -3.11 8.58
N ASP A 110 6.42 -3.82 7.62
CA ASP A 110 6.87 -3.24 6.36
C ASP A 110 5.68 -2.66 5.54
N THR A 111 4.55 -3.35 5.51
CA THR A 111 3.31 -2.86 4.89
C THR A 111 2.79 -1.61 5.62
N ARG A 112 2.81 -1.58 6.95
CA ARG A 112 2.48 -0.39 7.74
C ARG A 112 3.37 0.80 7.38
N ASP A 113 4.68 0.58 7.32
CA ASP A 113 5.66 1.63 7.05
C ASP A 113 5.51 2.21 5.65
N ILE A 114 5.11 1.40 4.66
CA ILE A 114 4.75 1.87 3.32
C ILE A 114 3.56 2.83 3.39
N PHE A 115 2.48 2.47 4.07
CA PHE A 115 1.30 3.33 4.17
C PHE A 115 1.52 4.58 5.02
N LEU A 116 2.40 4.52 6.03
CA LEU A 116 2.79 5.72 6.79
C LEU A 116 3.64 6.67 5.95
N ARG A 117 4.50 6.15 5.07
CA ARG A 117 5.31 6.93 4.13
C ARG A 117 4.48 7.51 3.00
N HIS A 118 3.46 6.78 2.55
CA HIS A 118 2.58 7.12 1.43
C HIS A 118 1.11 7.09 1.84
N PRO A 119 0.63 8.02 2.71
CA PRO A 119 -0.74 7.96 3.25
C PRO A 119 -1.84 7.94 2.18
N TRP A 120 -1.59 8.59 1.04
CA TRP A 120 -2.48 8.62 -0.11
C TRP A 120 -2.75 7.23 -0.72
N ALA A 121 -1.81 6.28 -0.56
CA ALA A 121 -1.95 4.92 -1.09
C ALA A 121 -3.05 4.14 -0.37
N LEU A 122 -3.29 4.41 0.93
CA LEU A 122 -4.29 3.71 1.72
C LEU A 122 -5.71 3.85 1.14
N ALA A 123 -6.08 5.04 0.68
CA ALA A 123 -7.37 5.27 0.04
C ALA A 123 -7.53 4.49 -1.28
N LEU A 124 -6.46 4.31 -2.03
CA LEU A 124 -6.47 3.62 -3.31
C LEU A 124 -6.59 2.09 -3.16
N VAL A 125 -5.91 1.49 -2.18
CA VAL A 125 -5.95 0.03 -1.99
C VAL A 125 -7.30 -0.49 -1.49
N THR A 126 -8.20 0.40 -1.06
CA THR A 126 -9.56 0.06 -0.64
C THR A 126 -10.59 0.11 -1.78
N THR A 127 -10.20 0.58 -2.98
CA THR A 127 -11.07 0.65 -4.15
C THR A 127 -10.89 -0.55 -5.08
N PRO A 128 -11.94 -1.02 -5.77
CA PRO A 128 -11.82 -2.07 -6.78
C PRO A 128 -10.88 -1.61 -7.91
N ARG A 129 -9.80 -2.35 -8.14
CA ARG A 129 -8.79 -2.07 -9.17
C ARG A 129 -7.99 -3.32 -9.50
N LEU A 130 -7.23 -3.27 -10.58
CA LEU A 130 -6.24 -4.29 -10.86
C LEU A 130 -5.02 -4.07 -9.96
N MET A 131 -4.58 -5.13 -9.26
CA MET A 131 -3.33 -5.12 -8.50
C MET A 131 -2.14 -5.07 -9.46
N GLY A 132 -1.12 -4.31 -9.09
CA GLY A 132 0.13 -4.25 -9.83
C GLY A 132 1.06 -5.43 -9.53
N PRO A 133 2.16 -5.56 -10.29
CA PRO A 133 3.10 -6.67 -10.14
C PRO A 133 3.80 -6.68 -8.76
N ASN A 134 4.18 -5.52 -8.21
CA ASN A 134 4.81 -5.44 -6.89
C ASN A 134 3.82 -5.81 -5.78
N GLU A 135 2.62 -5.27 -5.84
CA GLU A 135 1.56 -5.58 -4.88
C GLU A 135 1.22 -7.07 -4.89
N THR A 136 1.09 -7.66 -6.09
CA THR A 136 0.85 -9.10 -6.25
C THR A 136 2.02 -9.93 -5.72
N ALA A 137 3.26 -9.53 -6.00
CA ALA A 137 4.45 -10.22 -5.50
C ALA A 137 4.55 -10.16 -3.97
N ARG A 138 4.13 -9.05 -3.34
CA ARG A 138 4.08 -8.95 -1.87
C ARG A 138 3.01 -9.84 -1.26
N LEU A 139 1.84 -9.94 -1.89
CA LEU A 139 0.81 -10.90 -1.47
C LEU A 139 1.32 -12.33 -1.57
N GLU A 140 1.93 -12.67 -2.70
CA GLU A 140 2.55 -13.99 -2.94
C GLU A 140 3.62 -14.32 -1.90
N SER A 141 4.50 -13.36 -1.55
CA SER A 141 5.54 -13.57 -0.54
C SER A 141 4.96 -13.85 0.86
N ALA A 142 3.86 -13.19 1.23
CA ALA A 142 3.17 -13.45 2.50
C ALA A 142 2.49 -14.84 2.49
N MET A 143 1.86 -15.21 1.38
CA MET A 143 1.27 -16.55 1.22
C MET A 143 2.35 -17.65 1.26
N ALA A 144 3.48 -17.44 0.60
CA ALA A 144 4.62 -18.35 0.62
C ALA A 144 5.16 -18.54 2.05
N ALA A 145 5.27 -17.46 2.83
CA ALA A 145 5.70 -17.52 4.23
C ALA A 145 4.77 -18.40 5.09
N MET A 146 3.48 -18.41 4.81
CA MET A 146 2.48 -19.20 5.53
C MET A 146 2.23 -20.59 4.94
N SER A 147 2.70 -20.90 3.75
CA SER A 147 2.40 -22.16 3.06
C SER A 147 2.89 -23.40 3.82
N GLY A 148 3.97 -23.25 4.63
CA GLY A 148 4.51 -24.31 5.49
C GLY A 148 3.79 -24.47 6.84
N ALA A 149 2.75 -23.68 7.12
CA ALA A 149 2.05 -23.70 8.40
C ALA A 149 0.97 -24.80 8.53
N GLY A 150 0.73 -25.58 7.46
CA GLY A 150 -0.22 -26.69 7.47
C GLY A 150 -1.67 -26.31 7.13
N LEU A 151 -1.92 -25.05 6.73
CA LEU A 151 -3.26 -24.60 6.32
C LEU A 151 -3.58 -24.92 4.85
N PRO A 152 -4.86 -25.14 4.53
CA PRO A 152 -5.33 -25.15 3.14
C PRO A 152 -5.03 -23.80 2.44
N PRO A 153 -4.79 -23.78 1.11
CA PRO A 153 -4.42 -22.56 0.40
C PRO A 153 -5.37 -21.37 0.57
N HIS A 154 -6.69 -21.62 0.65
CA HIS A 154 -7.66 -20.55 0.86
C HIS A 154 -7.60 -19.96 2.28
N ASP A 155 -7.25 -20.76 3.30
CA ASP A 155 -7.08 -20.28 4.68
C ASP A 155 -5.77 -19.52 4.84
N VAL A 156 -4.72 -19.89 4.10
CA VAL A 156 -3.49 -19.07 3.97
C VAL A 156 -3.85 -17.69 3.42
N LEU A 157 -4.59 -17.62 2.32
CA LEU A 157 -5.01 -16.33 1.75
C LEU A 157 -5.87 -15.53 2.74
N ASN A 158 -6.86 -16.16 3.38
CA ASN A 158 -7.73 -15.52 4.36
C ASN A 158 -6.93 -14.97 5.55
N SER A 159 -5.93 -15.69 6.04
CA SER A 159 -5.05 -15.26 7.12
C SER A 159 -4.20 -14.05 6.72
N VAL A 160 -3.62 -14.05 5.53
CA VAL A 160 -2.88 -12.90 5.00
C VAL A 160 -3.79 -11.68 4.83
N LEU A 161 -5.01 -11.86 4.30
CA LEU A 161 -5.99 -10.78 4.15
C LEU A 161 -6.47 -10.24 5.50
N LEU A 162 -6.60 -11.09 6.53
CA LEU A 162 -6.92 -10.68 7.90
C LEU A 162 -5.83 -9.76 8.47
N VAL A 163 -4.56 -10.16 8.37
CA VAL A 163 -3.41 -9.33 8.81
C VAL A 163 -3.37 -8.02 8.03
N ASN A 164 -3.55 -8.07 6.71
CA ASN A 164 -3.57 -6.87 5.87
C ASN A 164 -4.71 -5.91 6.25
N GLY A 165 -5.89 -6.45 6.55
CA GLY A 165 -7.05 -5.69 7.04
C GLY A 165 -6.74 -4.98 8.36
N TYR A 166 -6.09 -5.68 9.29
CA TYR A 166 -5.62 -5.11 10.55
C TYR A 166 -4.63 -3.95 10.31
N VAL A 167 -3.60 -4.18 9.50
CA VAL A 167 -2.57 -3.16 9.18
C VAL A 167 -3.22 -1.89 8.62
N ARG A 168 -4.10 -2.03 7.64
CA ARG A 168 -4.79 -0.87 7.04
C ARG A 168 -5.62 -0.09 8.05
N GLY A 169 -6.41 -0.79 8.88
CA GLY A 169 -7.22 -0.16 9.92
C GLY A 169 -6.37 0.57 10.96
N ALA A 170 -5.27 -0.03 11.38
CA ALA A 170 -4.35 0.57 12.36
C ALA A 170 -3.65 1.83 11.80
N VAL A 171 -3.23 1.81 10.52
CA VAL A 171 -2.63 3.00 9.87
C VAL A 171 -3.64 4.11 9.71
N GLN A 172 -4.86 3.80 9.27
CA GLN A 172 -5.93 4.80 9.14
C GLN A 172 -6.20 5.49 10.47
N SER A 173 -6.32 4.74 11.55
CA SER A 173 -6.49 5.30 12.89
C SER A 173 -5.33 6.21 13.29
N SER A 174 -4.09 5.87 12.94
CA SER A 174 -2.90 6.68 13.26
C SER A 174 -2.84 8.00 12.49
N VAL A 175 -3.26 8.00 11.23
CA VAL A 175 -3.32 9.21 10.39
C VAL A 175 -4.42 10.16 10.88
N ASP A 176 -5.61 9.63 11.22
CA ASP A 176 -6.74 10.41 11.70
C ASP A 176 -6.46 11.03 13.10
N HIS A 177 -5.61 10.39 13.93
CA HIS A 177 -5.25 10.90 15.27
C HIS A 177 -4.29 12.11 15.24
N GLN A 178 -3.56 12.34 14.16
CA GLN A 178 -2.73 13.55 14.00
C GLN A 178 -3.57 14.84 13.89
N GLU A 179 -4.87 14.76 13.62
CA GLU A 179 -5.83 15.87 13.64
C GLU A 179 -6.49 16.09 15.02
N SER A 180 -5.82 15.80 16.12
CA SER A 180 -6.37 15.55 17.46
C SER A 180 -6.89 16.76 18.25
N ALA A 181 -7.35 17.84 17.60
CA ALA A 181 -8.24 18.83 18.27
C ALA A 181 -9.57 18.18 18.74
N PHE A 182 -10.01 17.11 18.06
CA PHE A 182 -11.22 16.36 18.42
C PHE A 182 -11.07 15.54 19.71
N GLY A 183 -9.87 15.05 20.04
CA GLY A 183 -9.65 14.22 21.22
C GLY A 183 -9.97 14.96 22.52
N HIS A 184 -9.47 16.17 22.69
CA HIS A 184 -9.71 16.98 23.90
C HIS A 184 -11.19 17.37 24.06
N GLU A 185 -11.88 17.69 22.95
CA GLU A 185 -13.32 18.00 22.98
C GLU A 185 -14.14 16.75 23.32
N LEU A 186 -13.77 15.60 22.77
CA LEU A 186 -14.43 14.32 23.06
C LEU A 186 -14.26 13.93 24.52
N ILE A 187 -13.06 14.07 25.10
CA ILE A 187 -12.79 13.82 26.53
C ILE A 187 -13.72 14.65 27.39
N ARG A 188 -13.83 15.96 27.13
CA ARG A 188 -14.71 16.85 27.88
C ARG A 188 -16.18 16.45 27.82
N ARG A 189 -16.68 16.05 26.63
CA ARG A 189 -18.09 15.66 26.42
C ARG A 189 -18.40 14.24 26.88
N ALA A 190 -17.39 13.39 27.02
CA ALA A 190 -17.56 11.99 27.39
C ALA A 190 -17.73 11.76 28.90
N GLN A 191 -17.34 12.73 29.73
CA GLN A 191 -17.13 12.57 31.17
C GLN A 191 -18.30 11.87 31.90
N ASP A 192 -19.54 12.34 31.71
CA ASP A 192 -20.72 11.82 32.43
C ASP A 192 -21.53 10.79 31.63
N ARG A 193 -21.42 10.79 30.31
CA ARG A 193 -22.25 9.96 29.42
C ARG A 193 -21.59 8.65 29.01
N PHE A 194 -20.23 8.64 28.96
CA PHE A 194 -19.44 7.53 28.44
C PHE A 194 -18.28 7.21 29.38
N PRO A 195 -18.53 6.67 30.58
CA PRO A 195 -17.50 6.52 31.62
C PRO A 195 -16.33 5.61 31.19
N HIS A 196 -16.58 4.55 30.43
CA HIS A 196 -15.52 3.67 29.91
C HIS A 196 -14.62 4.37 28.90
N LEU A 197 -15.19 5.13 27.96
CA LEU A 197 -14.44 5.91 27.00
C LEU A 197 -13.64 7.01 27.72
N HIS A 198 -14.24 7.73 28.65
CA HIS A 198 -13.55 8.76 29.43
C HIS A 198 -12.36 8.18 30.21
N ALA A 199 -12.51 7.00 30.85
CA ALA A 199 -11.44 6.36 31.58
C ALA A 199 -10.22 6.02 30.67
N VAL A 200 -10.48 5.54 29.45
CA VAL A 200 -9.41 5.24 28.47
C VAL A 200 -8.74 6.52 27.98
N LEU A 201 -9.53 7.50 27.57
CA LEU A 201 -9.00 8.78 27.03
C LEU A 201 -8.21 9.57 28.07
N SER A 202 -8.55 9.42 29.37
CA SER A 202 -7.84 10.07 30.47
C SER A 202 -6.48 9.43 30.80
N GLN A 203 -6.21 8.21 30.32
CA GLN A 203 -4.94 7.51 30.53
C GLN A 203 -3.90 7.84 29.44
N GLY A 204 -4.29 8.57 28.39
CA GLY A 204 -3.46 8.84 27.22
C GLY A 204 -3.46 7.67 26.20
N GLU A 205 -2.80 7.87 25.09
CA GLU A 205 -2.70 6.85 24.05
C GLU A 205 -1.77 5.71 24.49
N PRO A 206 -2.18 4.43 24.26
CA PRO A 206 -1.28 3.31 24.51
C PRO A 206 -0.08 3.40 23.53
N ALA A 207 1.13 3.39 24.05
CA ALA A 207 2.38 3.59 23.30
C ALA A 207 2.62 2.55 22.17
N GLU A 208 1.88 1.43 22.14
CA GLU A 208 2.14 0.28 21.27
C GLU A 208 0.85 -0.33 20.66
N GLY A 209 -0.14 0.48 20.33
CA GLY A 209 -1.44 -0.01 19.87
C GLY A 209 -1.35 -0.93 18.62
N PHE A 210 -0.46 -0.64 17.69
CA PHE A 210 -0.22 -1.47 16.52
C PHE A 210 0.35 -2.86 16.89
N GLU A 211 1.39 -2.90 17.71
CA GLU A 211 2.02 -4.19 18.09
C GLU A 211 1.07 -5.04 18.94
N PHE A 212 0.34 -4.42 19.86
CA PHE A 212 -0.67 -5.13 20.64
C PHE A 212 -1.70 -5.85 19.75
N GLY A 213 -2.29 -5.15 18.80
CA GLY A 213 -3.31 -5.74 17.93
C GLY A 213 -2.73 -6.74 16.94
N LEU A 214 -1.55 -6.48 16.37
CA LEU A 214 -0.86 -7.42 15.50
C LEU A 214 -0.63 -8.76 16.22
N GLN A 215 -0.11 -8.73 17.45
CA GLN A 215 0.10 -9.96 18.21
C GLN A 215 -1.22 -10.71 18.49
N ARG A 216 -2.32 -10.02 18.79
CA ARG A 216 -3.64 -10.68 18.99
C ARG A 216 -4.17 -11.33 17.72
N VAL A 217 -3.97 -10.70 16.56
CA VAL A 217 -4.33 -11.32 15.27
C VAL A 217 -3.50 -12.58 15.01
N LEU A 218 -2.19 -12.51 15.26
CA LEU A 218 -1.28 -13.66 15.05
C LEU A 218 -1.53 -14.79 16.04
N ASP A 219 -1.81 -14.49 17.31
CA ASP A 219 -2.21 -15.48 18.31
C ASP A 219 -3.49 -16.22 17.90
N GLY A 220 -4.46 -15.49 17.33
CA GLY A 220 -5.68 -16.09 16.78
C GLY A 220 -5.42 -17.06 15.62
N ILE A 221 -4.52 -16.70 14.70
CA ILE A 221 -4.09 -17.56 13.60
C ILE A 221 -3.36 -18.80 14.14
N GLU A 222 -2.44 -18.62 15.09
CA GLU A 222 -1.68 -19.72 15.71
C GLU A 222 -2.59 -20.71 16.44
N LEU A 223 -3.58 -20.20 17.16
CA LEU A 223 -4.60 -21.05 17.81
C LEU A 223 -5.44 -21.84 16.79
N TYR A 224 -5.74 -21.25 15.64
CA TYR A 224 -6.44 -21.92 14.55
C TYR A 224 -5.58 -23.04 13.97
N LEU A 225 -4.29 -22.79 13.70
CA LEU A 225 -3.33 -23.78 13.25
C LEU A 225 -3.21 -25.00 14.17
N GLY A 226 -3.25 -24.78 15.49
CA GLY A 226 -3.18 -25.88 16.48
C GLY A 226 -4.46 -26.75 16.58
N ARG A 227 -5.54 -26.35 15.86
CA ARG A 227 -6.82 -27.07 15.79
C ARG A 227 -7.11 -27.72 14.44
N ALA A 228 -6.38 -27.35 13.42
CA ALA A 228 -6.49 -27.88 12.05
C ALA A 228 -5.60 -29.13 11.88
#